data_53512741de51b2a06e27789dec3cd972
#
_entry.id   53512741de51b2a06e27789dec3cd972
#
_cell.length_a   1.000
_cell.length_b   1.000
_cell.length_c   1.000
_cell.angle_alpha   90.00
_cell.angle_beta   90.00
_cell.angle_gamma   90.00
#
_symmetry.space_group_name_H-M   'P 1'
#
loop_
_entity.id
_entity.type
_entity.pdbx_description
1 polymer ?
#
loop_
_entity_poly.entity_id
_entity_poly.type
_entity_poly.pdbx_seq_one_letter_code
_entity_poly.pdbx_strand_id
1 'polypeptide(L)'
;MSVSFENTATNRGVVTFTIGQDKIQPALDQAFNKVKKNLNAPGFRKGHMPRAVFNQKFGEEALYDDALNAILPAAYEAAIAELGLDVVAQPKIDVKSIEKGQDWTLTAEVVTKPEVKLGAYKDLEVSVEASKEVTDEEVDAKLENERKNLAELVVKEGAAENGDTVVIDFVGSVDGVEFDGGKGENHSLELGSGQFIPGFEDQLVGAKAGDEVEVEVTFPEDYQATDLAGKAAVFVTKVNEVKAKEVPALDDELAKDLDDEVETLDELKAKYRKELEAAKEIAYDDDVEGAALDLAVENAEIVELPAEMVEDEVHRAMNEFMGNMQRQGISPEMYFQITGTTQEDLHKQYEADADKRVKTNLVIEAVAAAEGFDATEEEIQKEINDLAAEYNMEVSQVSALLSPEMLKHDITMKKAVEVITSTAKVK
;
A
#
# COMPACT_ATOMS: atom_id res chain seq x y z
N MET A 1 22.36 -33.75 14.74
CA MET A 1 21.26 -33.01 15.36
C MET A 1 20.12 -34.02 15.55
N SER A 2 19.50 -34.12 16.71
CA SER A 2 18.29 -34.93 16.85
C SER A 2 17.11 -33.99 16.69
N VAL A 3 16.22 -34.29 15.74
CA VAL A 3 15.06 -33.46 15.44
C VAL A 3 13.82 -34.33 15.43
N SER A 4 12.72 -33.87 15.99
CA SER A 4 11.43 -34.54 15.95
C SER A 4 10.30 -33.52 15.88
N PHE A 5 9.20 -33.88 15.19
CA PHE A 5 8.02 -33.09 15.07
C PHE A 5 6.80 -33.82 15.59
N GLU A 6 6.00 -33.17 16.40
CA GLU A 6 4.76 -33.70 16.96
C GLU A 6 3.61 -32.76 16.60
N ASN A 7 2.63 -33.26 15.86
CA ASN A 7 1.41 -32.50 15.56
C ASN A 7 0.57 -32.34 16.84
N THR A 8 0.21 -31.09 17.16
CA THR A 8 -0.67 -30.78 18.29
C THR A 8 -2.09 -30.42 17.86
N ALA A 9 -2.24 -29.83 16.66
CA ALA A 9 -3.52 -29.53 16.01
C ALA A 9 -3.30 -29.41 14.49
N THR A 10 -4.37 -29.15 13.73
CA THR A 10 -4.26 -28.83 12.29
C THR A 10 -3.34 -27.63 12.10
N ASN A 11 -2.37 -27.76 11.21
CA ASN A 11 -1.38 -26.72 10.90
C ASN A 11 -0.58 -26.21 12.12
N ARG A 12 -0.48 -26.99 13.21
CA ARG A 12 0.26 -26.64 14.42
C ARG A 12 0.99 -27.84 14.98
N GLY A 13 2.20 -27.60 15.43
CA GLY A 13 2.98 -28.66 16.06
C GLY A 13 4.16 -28.14 16.89
N VAL A 14 4.85 -29.06 17.50
CA VAL A 14 6.04 -28.79 18.30
C VAL A 14 7.23 -29.48 17.66
N VAL A 15 8.20 -28.70 17.26
CA VAL A 15 9.51 -29.17 16.82
C VAL A 15 10.43 -29.27 18.05
N THR A 16 10.96 -30.44 18.34
CA THR A 16 11.99 -30.63 19.34
C THR A 16 13.32 -30.85 18.64
N PHE A 17 14.35 -30.07 18.99
CA PHE A 17 15.65 -30.16 18.36
C PHE A 17 16.77 -30.01 19.38
N THR A 18 17.93 -30.64 19.09
CA THR A 18 19.12 -30.61 19.96
C THR A 18 20.26 -29.86 19.28
N ILE A 19 20.95 -29.02 20.05
CA ILE A 19 22.18 -28.35 19.65
C ILE A 19 23.36 -29.05 20.32
N GLY A 20 24.28 -29.56 19.52
CA GLY A 20 25.43 -30.31 20.00
C GLY A 20 26.54 -29.44 20.60
N GLN A 21 27.38 -30.06 21.41
CA GLN A 21 28.52 -29.39 22.07
C GLN A 21 29.51 -28.77 21.07
N ASP A 22 29.60 -29.33 19.86
CA ASP A 22 30.43 -28.82 18.77
C ASP A 22 30.03 -27.40 18.34
N LYS A 23 28.76 -27.02 18.50
CA LYS A 23 28.22 -25.66 18.22
C LYS A 23 28.16 -24.82 19.50
N ILE A 24 27.81 -25.41 20.61
CA ILE A 24 27.67 -24.72 21.92
C ILE A 24 28.99 -24.13 22.38
N GLN A 25 30.10 -24.89 22.34
CA GLN A 25 31.38 -24.41 22.85
C GLN A 25 31.92 -23.18 22.12
N PRO A 26 31.94 -23.13 20.78
CA PRO A 26 32.31 -21.90 20.06
C PRO A 26 31.39 -20.69 20.38
N ALA A 27 30.09 -20.93 20.55
CA ALA A 27 29.15 -19.88 20.91
C ALA A 27 29.37 -19.32 22.30
N LEU A 28 29.65 -20.18 23.27
CA LEU A 28 30.05 -19.78 24.63
C LEU A 28 31.36 -18.98 24.64
N ASP A 29 32.33 -19.34 23.78
CA ASP A 29 33.57 -18.58 23.64
C ASP A 29 33.33 -17.20 23.00
N GLN A 30 32.42 -17.12 22.00
CA GLN A 30 32.03 -15.88 21.42
C GLN A 30 31.29 -14.98 22.42
N ALA A 31 30.34 -15.54 23.16
CA ALA A 31 29.58 -14.83 24.21
C ALA A 31 30.52 -14.28 25.26
N PHE A 32 31.48 -15.12 25.76
CA PHE A 32 32.52 -14.68 26.70
C PHE A 32 33.35 -13.53 26.11
N ASN A 33 33.77 -13.62 24.85
CA ASN A 33 34.57 -12.58 24.20
C ASN A 33 33.80 -11.23 24.04
N LYS A 34 32.47 -11.29 23.92
CA LYS A 34 31.59 -10.12 23.90
C LYS A 34 31.47 -9.52 25.31
N VAL A 35 31.15 -10.36 26.31
CA VAL A 35 30.91 -9.94 27.71
C VAL A 35 32.19 -9.38 28.35
N LYS A 36 33.33 -10.04 28.16
CA LYS A 36 34.60 -9.62 28.79
C LYS A 36 35.04 -8.22 28.43
N LYS A 37 34.72 -7.75 27.22
CA LYS A 37 35.09 -6.39 26.74
C LYS A 37 34.52 -5.29 27.64
N ASN A 38 33.35 -5.54 28.22
CA ASN A 38 32.62 -4.56 29.04
C ASN A 38 32.71 -4.89 30.54
N LEU A 39 33.26 -6.07 30.90
CA LEU A 39 33.32 -6.53 32.28
C LEU A 39 34.38 -5.75 33.08
N ASN A 40 33.96 -5.15 34.18
CA ASN A 40 34.83 -4.52 35.15
C ASN A 40 34.85 -5.40 36.40
N ALA A 41 35.97 -6.08 36.67
CA ALA A 41 36.08 -6.98 37.79
C ALA A 41 37.33 -6.68 38.64
N PRO A 42 37.21 -6.68 39.98
CA PRO A 42 38.34 -6.40 40.86
C PRO A 42 39.51 -7.36 40.59
N GLY A 43 40.69 -6.80 40.42
CA GLY A 43 41.94 -7.54 40.17
C GLY A 43 42.27 -7.81 38.72
N PHE A 44 41.43 -7.38 37.76
CA PHE A 44 41.68 -7.52 36.33
C PHE A 44 41.45 -6.18 35.58
N ARG A 45 42.32 -5.95 34.62
CA ARG A 45 42.12 -4.84 33.70
C ARG A 45 40.87 -5.16 32.84
N LYS A 46 40.04 -4.15 32.55
CA LYS A 46 38.86 -4.29 31.69
C LYS A 46 39.20 -5.01 30.38
N GLY A 47 38.44 -6.06 30.06
CA GLY A 47 38.61 -6.88 28.86
C GLY A 47 39.69 -7.99 28.97
N HIS A 48 40.40 -8.16 30.10
CA HIS A 48 41.52 -9.10 30.25
C HIS A 48 41.25 -10.25 31.24
N MET A 49 40.03 -10.48 31.65
CA MET A 49 39.69 -11.62 32.52
C MET A 49 39.82 -12.94 31.76
N PRO A 50 40.53 -13.97 32.30
CA PRO A 50 40.54 -15.31 31.70
C PRO A 50 39.20 -16.03 31.86
N ARG A 51 38.84 -16.89 30.88
CA ARG A 51 37.59 -17.66 30.88
C ARG A 51 37.39 -18.49 32.16
N ALA A 52 38.45 -19.19 32.61
CA ALA A 52 38.37 -20.00 33.80
C ALA A 52 38.02 -19.21 35.07
N VAL A 53 38.58 -17.99 35.21
CA VAL A 53 38.26 -17.09 36.31
C VAL A 53 36.85 -16.54 36.22
N PHE A 54 36.38 -16.25 34.99
CA PHE A 54 35.01 -15.85 34.76
C PHE A 54 34.02 -16.94 35.18
N ASN A 55 34.24 -18.18 34.73
CA ASN A 55 33.38 -19.32 35.08
C ASN A 55 33.37 -19.61 36.59
N GLN A 56 34.52 -19.40 37.29
CA GLN A 56 34.59 -19.58 38.74
C GLN A 56 33.82 -18.49 39.51
N LYS A 57 33.80 -17.23 39.01
CA LYS A 57 33.17 -16.10 39.70
C LYS A 57 31.69 -15.91 39.37
N PHE A 58 31.30 -16.13 38.15
CA PHE A 58 29.98 -15.81 37.63
C PHE A 58 29.18 -17.04 37.19
N GLY A 59 29.82 -18.19 37.09
CA GLY A 59 29.23 -19.36 36.45
C GLY A 59 29.37 -19.31 34.93
N GLU A 60 29.37 -20.48 34.30
CA GLU A 60 29.32 -20.56 32.82
C GLU A 60 27.93 -20.22 32.31
N GLU A 61 26.92 -20.46 33.15
CA GLU A 61 25.51 -20.22 32.90
C GLU A 61 25.22 -18.75 32.57
N ALA A 62 26.04 -17.81 33.07
CA ALA A 62 25.93 -16.39 32.75
C ALA A 62 26.18 -16.05 31.27
N LEU A 63 26.64 -17.01 30.47
CA LEU A 63 26.89 -16.87 29.04
C LEU A 63 25.86 -17.61 28.19
N TYR A 64 24.95 -18.35 28.79
CA TYR A 64 24.02 -19.22 28.04
C TYR A 64 23.07 -18.44 27.16
N ASP A 65 22.49 -17.37 27.66
CA ASP A 65 21.56 -16.55 26.89
C ASP A 65 22.23 -15.91 25.65
N ASP A 66 23.43 -15.31 25.84
CA ASP A 66 24.18 -14.73 24.72
C ASP A 66 24.63 -15.80 23.71
N ALA A 67 25.04 -16.98 24.18
CA ALA A 67 25.45 -18.08 23.32
C ALA A 67 24.24 -18.69 22.59
N LEU A 68 23.12 -18.92 23.29
CA LEU A 68 21.88 -19.42 22.70
C LEU A 68 21.37 -18.48 21.60
N ASN A 69 21.25 -17.19 21.90
CA ASN A 69 20.80 -16.20 20.93
C ASN A 69 21.66 -16.14 19.65
N ALA A 70 22.97 -16.49 19.80
CA ALA A 70 23.88 -16.50 18.65
C ALA A 70 23.70 -17.72 17.74
N ILE A 71 23.32 -18.89 18.29
CA ILE A 71 23.26 -20.16 17.52
C ILE A 71 21.84 -20.61 17.20
N LEU A 72 20.84 -20.07 17.91
CA LEU A 72 19.46 -20.50 17.82
C LEU A 72 18.85 -20.32 16.38
N PRO A 73 19.05 -19.19 15.69
CA PRO A 73 18.48 -19.03 14.34
C PRO A 73 18.95 -20.15 13.40
N ALA A 74 20.26 -20.35 13.29
CA ALA A 74 20.81 -21.36 12.40
C ALA A 74 20.47 -22.81 12.82
N ALA A 75 20.30 -23.06 14.12
CA ALA A 75 19.90 -24.37 14.61
C ALA A 75 18.41 -24.66 14.30
N TYR A 76 17.56 -23.65 14.45
CA TYR A 76 16.15 -23.74 14.12
C TYR A 76 15.93 -23.95 12.61
N GLU A 77 16.56 -23.12 11.78
CA GLU A 77 16.49 -23.26 10.31
C GLU A 77 16.93 -24.65 9.84
N ALA A 78 18.02 -25.17 10.39
CA ALA A 78 18.48 -26.52 10.08
C ALA A 78 17.48 -27.60 10.53
N ALA A 79 16.80 -27.40 11.67
CA ALA A 79 15.79 -28.33 12.16
C ALA A 79 14.54 -28.34 11.27
N ILE A 80 14.07 -27.19 10.84
CA ILE A 80 12.93 -27.04 9.93
C ILE A 80 13.26 -27.65 8.57
N ALA A 81 14.44 -27.38 8.02
CA ALA A 81 14.90 -27.93 6.76
C ALA A 81 15.01 -29.48 6.80
N GLU A 82 15.52 -30.06 7.90
CA GLU A 82 15.62 -31.52 8.07
C GLU A 82 14.23 -32.20 8.11
N LEU A 83 13.22 -31.51 8.66
CA LEU A 83 11.85 -31.99 8.73
C LEU A 83 11.04 -31.71 7.46
N GLY A 84 11.52 -30.85 6.56
CA GLY A 84 10.81 -30.42 5.37
C GLY A 84 9.51 -29.69 5.68
N LEU A 85 9.46 -28.94 6.79
CA LEU A 85 8.28 -28.18 7.19
C LEU A 85 8.28 -26.81 6.55
N ASP A 86 7.11 -26.38 6.06
CA ASP A 86 6.86 -25.02 5.61
C ASP A 86 6.18 -24.24 6.74
N VAL A 87 6.96 -23.43 7.45
CA VAL A 87 6.52 -22.68 8.63
C VAL A 87 6.16 -21.26 8.22
N VAL A 88 4.96 -20.82 8.59
CA VAL A 88 4.35 -19.55 8.12
C VAL A 88 4.22 -18.48 9.20
N ALA A 89 4.68 -18.75 10.43
CA ALA A 89 4.65 -17.76 11.50
C ALA A 89 5.92 -17.86 12.36
N GLN A 90 6.23 -16.80 13.09
CA GLN A 90 7.36 -16.83 14.04
C GLN A 90 7.15 -17.92 15.09
N PRO A 91 8.15 -18.81 15.30
CA PRO A 91 8.02 -19.87 16.27
C PRO A 91 8.07 -19.34 17.69
N LYS A 92 7.29 -19.95 18.58
CA LYS A 92 7.47 -19.75 20.01
C LYS A 92 8.46 -20.78 20.54
N ILE A 93 9.64 -20.30 20.94
CA ILE A 93 10.74 -21.15 21.35
C ILE A 93 10.82 -21.25 22.87
N ASP A 94 10.87 -22.47 23.36
CA ASP A 94 11.08 -22.77 24.78
C ASP A 94 12.33 -23.65 24.99
N VAL A 95 12.99 -23.44 26.12
CA VAL A 95 14.17 -24.19 26.52
C VAL A 95 13.73 -25.37 27.33
N LYS A 96 13.94 -26.59 26.82
CA LYS A 96 13.61 -27.82 27.53
C LYS A 96 14.74 -28.25 28.49
N SER A 97 15.98 -28.13 28.03
CA SER A 97 17.16 -28.46 28.84
C SER A 97 18.41 -27.72 28.35
N ILE A 98 19.04 -26.99 29.26
CA ILE A 98 20.36 -26.39 29.08
C ILE A 98 21.23 -26.78 30.28
N GLU A 99 22.07 -27.77 30.09
CA GLU A 99 22.97 -28.27 31.15
C GLU A 99 24.44 -28.19 30.72
N LYS A 100 25.30 -27.94 31.68
CA LYS A 100 26.72 -27.82 31.41
C LYS A 100 27.32 -29.12 30.88
N GLY A 101 28.02 -29.04 29.76
CA GLY A 101 28.70 -30.17 29.13
C GLY A 101 27.76 -31.17 28.46
N GLN A 102 26.47 -30.87 28.37
CA GLN A 102 25.47 -31.66 27.64
C GLN A 102 24.97 -30.89 26.45
N ASP A 103 24.37 -31.58 25.48
CA ASP A 103 23.67 -30.98 24.36
C ASP A 103 22.42 -30.23 24.85
N TRP A 104 22.13 -29.09 24.26
CA TRP A 104 20.96 -28.30 24.62
C TRP A 104 19.74 -28.78 23.85
N THR A 105 18.63 -28.94 24.52
CA THR A 105 17.35 -29.35 23.92
C THR A 105 16.37 -28.21 24.00
N LEU A 106 15.83 -27.85 22.85
CA LEU A 106 14.84 -26.79 22.68
C LEU A 106 13.57 -27.33 22.04
N THR A 107 12.49 -26.64 22.27
CA THR A 107 11.21 -26.85 21.57
C THR A 107 10.77 -25.57 20.91
N ALA A 108 10.20 -25.69 19.72
CA ALA A 108 9.58 -24.60 18.99
C ALA A 108 8.13 -24.97 18.67
N GLU A 109 7.17 -24.19 19.17
CA GLU A 109 5.81 -24.27 18.68
C GLU A 109 5.77 -23.59 17.32
N VAL A 110 5.32 -24.30 16.29
CA VAL A 110 5.31 -23.83 14.92
C VAL A 110 3.92 -23.89 14.32
N VAL A 111 3.64 -22.95 13.42
CA VAL A 111 2.47 -22.95 12.57
C VAL A 111 2.91 -23.26 11.16
N THR A 112 2.36 -24.32 10.59
CA THR A 112 2.71 -24.77 9.24
C THR A 112 1.69 -24.25 8.22
N LYS A 113 2.13 -24.14 6.98
CA LYS A 113 1.29 -23.78 5.85
C LYS A 113 0.10 -24.74 5.73
N PRO A 114 -1.12 -24.23 5.51
CA PRO A 114 -2.29 -25.05 5.36
C PRO A 114 -2.28 -25.83 4.03
N GLU A 115 -2.85 -27.04 4.05
CA GLU A 115 -3.08 -27.79 2.83
C GLU A 115 -4.17 -27.12 1.98
N VAL A 116 -3.92 -27.00 0.69
CA VAL A 116 -4.89 -26.50 -0.30
C VAL A 116 -5.31 -27.65 -1.20
N LYS A 117 -6.59 -27.94 -1.21
CA LYS A 117 -7.20 -28.89 -2.15
C LYS A 117 -7.80 -28.09 -3.30
N LEU A 118 -7.15 -28.14 -4.45
CA LEU A 118 -7.59 -27.43 -5.64
C LEU A 118 -8.93 -28.00 -6.14
N GLY A 119 -9.85 -27.08 -6.46
CA GLY A 119 -11.02 -27.37 -7.28
C GLY A 119 -10.74 -27.11 -8.77
N ALA A 120 -11.77 -26.71 -9.51
CA ALA A 120 -11.57 -26.26 -10.89
C ALA A 120 -10.89 -24.89 -10.90
N TYR A 121 -9.77 -24.79 -11.59
CA TYR A 121 -8.99 -23.55 -11.79
C TYR A 121 -8.66 -23.27 -13.25
N LYS A 122 -9.08 -24.15 -14.18
CA LYS A 122 -8.99 -23.96 -15.64
C LYS A 122 -10.38 -23.91 -16.24
N ASP A 123 -10.51 -23.27 -17.41
CA ASP A 123 -11.75 -23.13 -18.15
C ASP A 123 -12.90 -22.52 -17.31
N LEU A 124 -12.55 -21.61 -16.42
CA LEU A 124 -13.52 -20.95 -15.55
C LEU A 124 -14.42 -20.02 -16.36
N GLU A 125 -15.73 -20.04 -16.08
CA GLU A 125 -16.69 -19.14 -16.72
C GLU A 125 -16.91 -17.92 -15.83
N VAL A 126 -16.30 -16.79 -16.22
CA VAL A 126 -16.34 -15.54 -15.47
C VAL A 126 -17.31 -14.53 -16.11
N SER A 127 -17.82 -13.61 -15.30
CA SER A 127 -18.60 -12.47 -15.76
C SER A 127 -17.91 -11.19 -15.31
N VAL A 128 -17.66 -10.29 -16.23
CA VAL A 128 -17.03 -9.00 -15.96
C VAL A 128 -17.94 -7.86 -16.42
N GLU A 129 -17.90 -6.74 -15.70
CA GLU A 129 -18.70 -5.56 -16.05
C GLU A 129 -17.96 -4.62 -17.01
N ALA A 130 -16.63 -4.66 -17.00
CA ALA A 130 -15.80 -3.85 -17.87
C ALA A 130 -16.03 -4.20 -19.36
N SER A 131 -15.97 -3.19 -20.21
CA SER A 131 -16.08 -3.31 -21.67
C SER A 131 -14.85 -2.75 -22.35
N LYS A 132 -14.35 -3.44 -23.38
CA LYS A 132 -13.23 -2.96 -24.22
C LYS A 132 -13.70 -1.91 -25.25
N GLU A 133 -15.01 -1.77 -25.46
CA GLU A 133 -15.54 -0.82 -26.44
C GLU A 133 -15.41 0.62 -25.96
N VAL A 134 -14.87 1.48 -26.83
CA VAL A 134 -14.76 2.92 -26.62
C VAL A 134 -15.78 3.61 -27.52
N THR A 135 -16.69 4.38 -26.91
CA THR A 135 -17.70 5.13 -27.64
C THR A 135 -17.18 6.49 -28.11
N ASP A 136 -17.83 7.09 -29.11
CA ASP A 136 -17.52 8.45 -29.56
C ASP A 136 -17.77 9.48 -28.45
N GLU A 137 -18.79 9.23 -27.61
CA GLU A 137 -19.14 10.08 -26.48
C GLU A 137 -18.01 10.12 -25.42
N GLU A 138 -17.31 9.01 -25.18
CA GLU A 138 -16.18 8.97 -24.24
C GLU A 138 -14.97 9.75 -24.77
N VAL A 139 -14.70 9.64 -26.07
CA VAL A 139 -13.65 10.43 -26.73
C VAL A 139 -13.97 11.91 -26.68
N ASP A 140 -15.22 12.28 -27.00
CA ASP A 140 -15.68 13.67 -26.96
C ASP A 140 -15.69 14.22 -25.53
N ALA A 141 -16.04 13.40 -24.52
CA ALA A 141 -15.99 13.78 -23.11
C ALA A 141 -14.55 14.05 -22.64
N LYS A 142 -13.59 13.20 -23.02
CA LYS A 142 -12.17 13.41 -22.74
C LYS A 142 -11.67 14.71 -23.36
N LEU A 143 -11.96 14.92 -24.63
CA LEU A 143 -11.60 16.14 -25.36
C LEU A 143 -12.22 17.39 -24.73
N GLU A 144 -13.51 17.34 -24.37
CA GLU A 144 -14.21 18.46 -23.73
C GLU A 144 -13.63 18.77 -22.33
N ASN A 145 -13.19 17.76 -21.60
CA ASN A 145 -12.52 17.97 -20.31
C ASN A 145 -11.16 18.67 -20.49
N GLU A 146 -10.35 18.22 -21.44
CA GLU A 146 -9.08 18.87 -21.75
C GLU A 146 -9.27 20.31 -22.25
N ARG A 147 -10.27 20.52 -23.12
CA ARG A 147 -10.65 21.85 -23.59
C ARG A 147 -11.03 22.80 -22.45
N LYS A 148 -11.79 22.31 -21.48
CA LYS A 148 -12.16 23.09 -20.28
C LYS A 148 -10.97 23.42 -19.39
N ASN A 149 -9.98 22.53 -19.33
CA ASN A 149 -8.75 22.76 -18.58
C ASN A 149 -7.89 23.87 -19.17
N LEU A 150 -7.99 24.10 -20.50
CA LEU A 150 -7.34 25.20 -21.21
C LEU A 150 -8.13 26.51 -21.18
N ALA A 151 -9.30 26.57 -20.51
CA ALA A 151 -10.10 27.78 -20.44
C ALA A 151 -9.32 28.94 -19.81
N GLU A 152 -9.33 30.09 -20.51
CA GLU A 152 -8.73 31.31 -20.01
C GLU A 152 -9.78 32.20 -19.33
N LEU A 153 -9.35 32.90 -18.28
CA LEU A 153 -10.22 33.89 -17.61
C LEU A 153 -10.07 35.24 -18.29
N VAL A 154 -11.08 35.63 -19.06
CA VAL A 154 -11.13 36.89 -19.81
C VAL A 154 -12.06 37.87 -19.10
N VAL A 155 -11.63 39.13 -18.96
CA VAL A 155 -12.45 40.18 -18.34
C VAL A 155 -13.75 40.40 -19.15
N LYS A 156 -14.89 40.28 -18.48
CA LYS A 156 -16.23 40.44 -19.04
C LYS A 156 -16.83 41.80 -18.62
N GLU A 157 -17.22 42.62 -19.58
CA GLU A 157 -17.89 43.91 -19.30
C GLU A 157 -19.37 43.76 -18.95
N GLY A 158 -19.88 42.52 -18.88
CA GLY A 158 -21.27 42.18 -18.60
C GLY A 158 -21.57 41.93 -17.12
N ALA A 159 -22.80 41.52 -16.84
CA ALA A 159 -23.20 41.01 -15.58
C ALA A 159 -22.61 39.58 -15.35
N ALA A 160 -22.26 39.26 -14.13
CA ALA A 160 -21.73 37.96 -13.75
C ALA A 160 -22.82 36.88 -13.89
N GLU A 161 -22.45 35.76 -14.49
CA GLU A 161 -23.30 34.58 -14.66
C GLU A 161 -22.72 33.41 -13.89
N ASN A 162 -23.51 32.37 -13.70
CA ASN A 162 -23.04 31.14 -13.08
C ASN A 162 -21.89 30.51 -13.91
N GLY A 163 -20.77 30.18 -13.29
CA GLY A 163 -19.54 29.74 -13.95
C GLY A 163 -18.52 30.85 -14.25
N ASP A 164 -18.91 32.14 -14.14
CA ASP A 164 -17.94 33.22 -14.19
C ASP A 164 -17.12 33.32 -12.90
N THR A 165 -15.92 33.86 -12.99
CA THR A 165 -15.07 34.16 -11.84
C THR A 165 -15.17 35.66 -11.53
N VAL A 166 -15.61 35.98 -10.31
CA VAL A 166 -15.64 37.36 -9.82
C VAL A 166 -14.44 37.61 -8.92
N VAL A 167 -13.80 38.77 -9.08
CA VAL A 167 -12.77 39.25 -8.16
C VAL A 167 -13.45 40.21 -7.20
N ILE A 168 -13.49 39.84 -5.91
CA ILE A 168 -14.26 40.53 -4.89
C ILE A 168 -13.43 40.98 -3.70
N ASP A 169 -13.83 42.11 -3.13
CA ASP A 169 -13.48 42.48 -1.77
C ASP A 169 -14.72 42.29 -0.91
N PHE A 170 -14.61 41.64 0.22
CA PHE A 170 -15.74 41.40 1.11
C PHE A 170 -15.40 41.65 2.58
N VAL A 171 -16.39 42.12 3.33
CA VAL A 171 -16.32 42.27 4.78
C VAL A 171 -17.59 41.69 5.38
N GLY A 172 -17.46 40.63 6.15
CA GLY A 172 -18.54 39.94 6.83
C GLY A 172 -18.73 40.43 8.27
N SER A 173 -20.01 40.54 8.67
CA SER A 173 -20.41 40.87 10.02
C SER A 173 -21.54 39.97 10.51
N VAL A 174 -21.55 39.67 11.82
CA VAL A 174 -22.65 39.00 12.53
C VAL A 174 -23.16 39.99 13.58
N ASP A 175 -24.46 40.25 13.57
CA ASP A 175 -25.10 41.26 14.44
C ASP A 175 -24.42 42.65 14.34
N GLY A 176 -23.86 43.00 13.17
CA GLY A 176 -23.18 44.27 12.94
C GLY A 176 -21.72 44.34 13.44
N VAL A 177 -21.16 43.24 13.91
CA VAL A 177 -19.77 43.14 14.37
C VAL A 177 -18.96 42.30 13.40
N GLU A 178 -17.87 42.86 12.87
CA GLU A 178 -16.92 42.11 12.03
C GLU A 178 -16.29 40.95 12.80
N PHE A 179 -16.02 39.84 12.12
CA PHE A 179 -15.42 38.63 12.70
C PHE A 179 -14.14 38.24 11.97
N ASP A 180 -13.25 37.55 12.70
CA ASP A 180 -11.98 37.06 12.15
C ASP A 180 -12.23 36.06 11.02
N GLY A 181 -11.55 36.28 9.87
CA GLY A 181 -11.74 35.47 8.65
C GLY A 181 -12.92 35.93 7.77
N GLY A 182 -13.70 36.93 8.21
CA GLY A 182 -14.82 37.51 7.44
C GLY A 182 -14.39 38.53 6.39
N LYS A 183 -13.11 38.86 6.27
CA LYS A 183 -12.62 39.89 5.33
C LYS A 183 -11.66 39.28 4.30
N GLY A 184 -11.86 39.66 3.01
CA GLY A 184 -10.93 39.36 1.91
C GLY A 184 -10.82 40.51 0.93
N GLU A 185 -9.66 40.67 0.32
CA GLU A 185 -9.40 41.67 -0.72
C GLU A 185 -8.87 40.97 -1.98
N ASN A 186 -9.37 41.36 -3.14
CA ASN A 186 -9.04 40.77 -4.45
C ASN A 186 -9.18 39.23 -4.48
N HIS A 187 -10.18 38.70 -3.82
CA HIS A 187 -10.43 37.27 -3.79
C HIS A 187 -11.13 36.83 -5.08
N SER A 188 -10.55 35.82 -5.75
CA SER A 188 -11.16 35.21 -6.94
C SER A 188 -12.13 34.12 -6.54
N LEU A 189 -13.37 34.26 -6.93
CA LEU A 189 -14.46 33.33 -6.61
C LEU A 189 -15.20 32.92 -7.90
N GLU A 190 -15.22 31.63 -8.19
CA GLU A 190 -16.05 31.09 -9.28
C GLU A 190 -17.48 30.90 -8.79
N LEU A 191 -18.45 31.56 -9.44
CA LEU A 191 -19.86 31.49 -9.09
C LEU A 191 -20.46 30.11 -9.41
N GLY A 192 -21.03 29.48 -8.40
CA GLY A 192 -21.59 28.12 -8.49
C GLY A 192 -20.56 27.01 -8.13
N SER A 193 -19.36 27.38 -7.68
CA SER A 193 -18.35 26.42 -7.23
C SER A 193 -18.66 25.78 -5.87
N GLY A 194 -19.46 26.44 -5.05
CA GLY A 194 -19.75 26.03 -3.68
C GLY A 194 -18.56 26.24 -2.72
N GLN A 195 -17.59 27.06 -3.08
CA GLN A 195 -16.43 27.37 -2.19
C GLN A 195 -16.81 28.26 -1.01
N PHE A 196 -17.86 29.08 -1.20
CA PHE A 196 -18.38 29.94 -0.16
C PHE A 196 -19.62 29.34 0.50
N ILE A 197 -20.05 29.97 1.59
CA ILE A 197 -21.25 29.56 2.34
C ILE A 197 -22.46 29.50 1.40
N PRO A 198 -23.33 28.50 1.53
CA PRO A 198 -24.51 28.37 0.68
C PRO A 198 -25.35 29.66 0.59
N GLY A 199 -25.67 30.06 -0.64
CA GLY A 199 -26.40 31.26 -0.94
C GLY A 199 -25.58 32.55 -1.08
N PHE A 200 -24.26 32.49 -0.87
CA PHE A 200 -23.36 33.63 -1.08
C PHE A 200 -23.15 33.89 -2.57
N GLU A 201 -22.75 32.87 -3.31
CA GLU A 201 -22.43 32.95 -4.74
C GLU A 201 -23.66 33.30 -5.57
N ASP A 202 -24.83 32.75 -5.21
CA ASP A 202 -26.09 32.99 -5.91
C ASP A 202 -26.51 34.49 -5.94
N GLN A 203 -26.18 35.22 -4.87
CA GLN A 203 -26.54 36.63 -4.74
C GLN A 203 -25.58 37.55 -5.52
N LEU A 204 -24.43 37.05 -5.94
CA LEU A 204 -23.49 37.78 -6.80
C LEU A 204 -23.80 37.58 -8.31
N VAL A 205 -24.64 36.61 -8.65
CA VAL A 205 -25.11 36.43 -10.05
C VAL A 205 -25.90 37.67 -10.47
N GLY A 206 -25.51 38.25 -11.57
CA GLY A 206 -26.10 39.50 -12.10
C GLY A 206 -25.36 40.78 -11.72
N ALA A 207 -24.41 40.73 -10.78
CA ALA A 207 -23.57 41.86 -10.40
C ALA A 207 -22.56 42.18 -11.51
N LYS A 208 -22.12 43.43 -11.58
CA LYS A 208 -21.13 43.93 -12.53
C LYS A 208 -19.88 44.44 -11.81
N ALA A 209 -18.81 44.55 -12.56
CA ALA A 209 -17.60 45.20 -12.06
C ALA A 209 -17.90 46.62 -11.56
N GLY A 210 -17.51 46.91 -10.33
CA GLY A 210 -17.78 48.17 -9.63
C GLY A 210 -18.99 48.14 -8.70
N ASP A 211 -19.87 47.13 -8.80
CA ASP A 211 -21.04 47.01 -7.93
C ASP A 211 -20.66 46.65 -6.51
N GLU A 212 -21.44 47.16 -5.54
CA GLU A 212 -21.37 46.77 -4.13
C GLU A 212 -22.68 46.07 -3.78
N VAL A 213 -22.56 44.80 -3.39
CA VAL A 213 -23.69 43.90 -3.10
C VAL A 213 -23.67 43.54 -1.63
N GLU A 214 -24.80 43.66 -0.98
CA GLU A 214 -25.00 43.22 0.39
C GLU A 214 -25.51 41.77 0.35
N VAL A 215 -24.68 40.81 0.76
CA VAL A 215 -24.97 39.38 0.67
C VAL A 215 -25.37 38.87 2.05
N GLU A 216 -26.61 38.44 2.19
CA GLU A 216 -27.16 37.89 3.44
C GLU A 216 -27.15 36.35 3.39
N VAL A 217 -26.45 35.71 4.33
CA VAL A 217 -26.32 34.25 4.41
C VAL A 217 -26.42 33.78 5.85
N THR A 218 -26.70 32.48 6.01
CA THR A 218 -26.67 31.84 7.32
C THR A 218 -25.59 30.75 7.30
N PHE A 219 -24.70 30.79 8.28
CA PHE A 219 -23.69 29.74 8.43
C PHE A 219 -24.35 28.37 8.68
N PRO A 220 -23.88 27.27 8.08
CA PRO A 220 -24.32 25.93 8.40
C PRO A 220 -24.19 25.61 9.90
N GLU A 221 -25.06 24.74 10.41
CA GLU A 221 -25.02 24.34 11.84
C GLU A 221 -23.74 23.56 12.20
N ASP A 222 -23.13 22.89 11.22
CA ASP A 222 -21.90 22.11 11.32
C ASP A 222 -20.64 22.89 10.90
N TYR A 223 -20.72 24.22 10.85
CA TYR A 223 -19.58 25.06 10.44
C TYR A 223 -18.43 24.92 11.44
N GLN A 224 -17.19 24.83 10.91
CA GLN A 224 -15.98 24.58 11.71
C GLN A 224 -15.77 25.59 12.85
N ALA A 225 -16.08 26.88 12.63
CA ALA A 225 -16.07 27.89 13.67
C ALA A 225 -17.38 27.85 14.45
N THR A 226 -17.37 27.20 15.60
CA THR A 226 -18.55 27.01 16.47
C THR A 226 -19.22 28.31 16.90
N ASP A 227 -18.45 29.40 16.95
CA ASP A 227 -18.96 30.74 17.30
C ASP A 227 -19.78 31.38 16.18
N LEU A 228 -19.69 30.87 14.94
CA LEU A 228 -20.42 31.34 13.77
C LEU A 228 -21.52 30.38 13.33
N ALA A 229 -21.44 29.11 13.72
CA ALA A 229 -22.39 28.07 13.32
C ALA A 229 -23.85 28.48 13.59
N GLY A 230 -24.70 28.33 12.57
CA GLY A 230 -26.14 28.66 12.63
C GLY A 230 -26.46 30.16 12.69
N LYS A 231 -25.48 31.06 12.67
CA LYS A 231 -25.73 32.52 12.75
C LYS A 231 -25.94 33.14 11.38
N ALA A 232 -26.81 34.13 11.31
CA ALA A 232 -26.97 34.97 10.15
C ALA A 232 -25.80 35.98 10.06
N ALA A 233 -25.25 36.12 8.89
CA ALA A 233 -24.16 37.05 8.60
C ALA A 233 -24.50 37.89 7.36
N VAL A 234 -23.99 39.11 7.38
CA VAL A 234 -24.10 40.04 6.25
C VAL A 234 -22.72 40.36 5.76
N PHE A 235 -22.50 40.16 4.46
CA PHE A 235 -21.25 40.48 3.78
C PHE A 235 -21.45 41.67 2.84
N VAL A 236 -20.75 42.76 3.09
CA VAL A 236 -20.64 43.85 2.12
C VAL A 236 -19.56 43.45 1.12
N THR A 237 -20.00 43.15 -0.10
CA THR A 237 -19.12 42.59 -1.14
C THR A 237 -19.02 43.53 -2.30
N LYS A 238 -17.81 43.99 -2.61
CA LYS A 238 -17.54 44.83 -3.79
C LYS A 238 -16.97 43.94 -4.90
N VAL A 239 -17.60 43.98 -6.06
CA VAL A 239 -17.13 43.28 -7.25
C VAL A 239 -16.12 44.16 -7.98
N ASN A 240 -14.84 43.78 -7.98
CA ASN A 240 -13.76 44.50 -8.62
C ASN A 240 -13.71 44.19 -10.13
N GLU A 241 -13.78 42.89 -10.48
CA GLU A 241 -13.76 42.42 -11.85
C GLU A 241 -14.73 41.24 -12.02
N VAL A 242 -15.27 41.08 -13.21
CA VAL A 242 -15.99 39.87 -13.65
C VAL A 242 -15.16 39.26 -14.77
N LYS A 243 -14.86 37.97 -14.66
CA LYS A 243 -14.11 37.21 -15.67
C LYS A 243 -14.94 36.04 -16.12
N ALA A 244 -15.14 35.89 -17.43
CA ALA A 244 -15.76 34.70 -18.02
C ALA A 244 -14.66 33.68 -18.34
N LYS A 245 -14.99 32.40 -18.19
CA LYS A 245 -14.16 31.31 -18.73
C LYS A 245 -14.38 31.25 -20.24
N GLU A 246 -13.40 31.67 -21.01
CA GLU A 246 -13.39 31.50 -22.45
C GLU A 246 -12.74 30.17 -22.80
N VAL A 247 -13.56 29.23 -23.26
CA VAL A 247 -13.09 27.87 -23.62
C VAL A 247 -12.66 27.97 -25.11
N PRO A 248 -11.46 27.45 -25.47
CA PRO A 248 -11.02 27.43 -26.87
C PRO A 248 -12.04 26.80 -27.82
N ALA A 249 -12.06 27.19 -29.08
CA ALA A 249 -12.90 26.56 -30.08
C ALA A 249 -12.47 25.09 -30.32
N LEU A 250 -13.43 24.26 -30.77
CA LEU A 250 -13.12 22.87 -31.17
C LEU A 250 -12.63 22.88 -32.63
N ASP A 251 -11.35 23.11 -32.80
CA ASP A 251 -10.71 23.20 -34.13
C ASP A 251 -9.28 22.60 -34.08
N ASP A 252 -8.57 22.71 -35.22
CA ASP A 252 -7.21 22.17 -35.35
C ASP A 252 -6.16 22.98 -34.57
N GLU A 253 -6.47 24.22 -34.14
CA GLU A 253 -5.57 24.99 -33.25
C GLU A 253 -5.62 24.41 -31.85
N LEU A 254 -6.81 24.11 -31.34
CA LEU A 254 -6.95 23.40 -30.05
C LEU A 254 -6.21 22.08 -30.05
N ALA A 255 -6.24 21.31 -31.13
CA ALA A 255 -5.54 20.04 -31.23
C ALA A 255 -4.03 20.22 -31.02
N LYS A 256 -3.42 21.24 -31.63
CA LYS A 256 -2.00 21.58 -31.51
C LYS A 256 -1.65 22.12 -30.12
N ASP A 257 -2.56 22.85 -29.50
CA ASP A 257 -2.35 23.36 -28.14
C ASP A 257 -2.38 22.25 -27.08
N LEU A 258 -3.16 21.19 -27.34
CA LEU A 258 -3.25 20.03 -26.46
C LEU A 258 -2.13 19.01 -26.69
N ASP A 259 -1.64 18.91 -27.93
CA ASP A 259 -0.65 17.89 -28.29
C ASP A 259 0.19 18.31 -29.51
N ASP A 260 1.49 18.54 -29.30
CA ASP A 260 2.45 18.96 -30.31
C ASP A 260 2.68 17.91 -31.43
N GLU A 261 2.24 16.66 -31.23
CA GLU A 261 2.43 15.57 -32.19
C GLU A 261 1.27 15.45 -33.21
N VAL A 262 0.19 16.21 -33.02
CA VAL A 262 -1.01 16.19 -33.88
C VAL A 262 -1.21 17.52 -34.62
N GLU A 263 -1.76 17.46 -35.82
CA GLU A 263 -2.03 18.66 -36.62
C GLU A 263 -3.52 18.97 -36.74
N THR A 264 -4.40 17.99 -36.50
CA THR A 264 -5.86 18.14 -36.69
C THR A 264 -6.63 17.58 -35.49
N LEU A 265 -7.86 18.07 -35.31
CA LEU A 265 -8.79 17.60 -34.29
C LEU A 265 -9.14 16.11 -34.47
N ASP A 266 -9.21 15.62 -35.71
CA ASP A 266 -9.48 14.22 -35.98
C ASP A 266 -8.32 13.33 -35.59
N GLU A 267 -7.06 13.77 -35.75
CA GLU A 267 -5.88 13.06 -35.28
C GLU A 267 -5.83 13.00 -33.74
N LEU A 268 -6.16 14.09 -33.06
CA LEU A 268 -6.25 14.13 -31.61
C LEU A 268 -7.32 13.17 -31.07
N LYS A 269 -8.51 13.17 -31.68
CA LYS A 269 -9.58 12.22 -31.35
C LYS A 269 -9.16 10.77 -31.58
N ALA A 270 -8.44 10.49 -32.65
CA ALA A 270 -7.92 9.16 -32.93
C ALA A 270 -6.86 8.72 -31.86
N LYS A 271 -6.00 9.65 -31.44
CA LYS A 271 -5.04 9.42 -30.34
C LYS A 271 -5.76 9.12 -29.03
N TYR A 272 -6.72 9.95 -28.63
CA TYR A 272 -7.51 9.75 -27.42
C TYR A 272 -8.31 8.43 -27.44
N ARG A 273 -8.87 8.06 -28.58
CA ARG A 273 -9.53 6.76 -28.75
C ARG A 273 -8.57 5.61 -28.47
N LYS A 274 -7.38 5.65 -29.08
CA LYS A 274 -6.35 4.64 -28.86
C LYS A 274 -5.89 4.55 -27.40
N GLU A 275 -5.75 5.67 -26.72
CA GLU A 275 -5.40 5.72 -25.30
C GLU A 275 -6.51 5.12 -24.43
N LEU A 276 -7.78 5.46 -24.73
CA LEU A 276 -8.94 4.91 -24.02
C LEU A 276 -9.10 3.40 -24.29
N GLU A 277 -8.87 2.95 -25.53
CA GLU A 277 -8.87 1.53 -25.89
C GLU A 277 -7.81 0.77 -25.10
N ALA A 278 -6.57 1.28 -25.04
CA ALA A 278 -5.50 0.67 -24.26
C ALA A 278 -5.82 0.63 -22.75
N ALA A 279 -6.36 1.73 -22.21
CA ALA A 279 -6.75 1.77 -20.79
C ALA A 279 -7.90 0.82 -20.48
N LYS A 280 -8.91 0.74 -21.35
CA LYS A 280 -10.04 -0.20 -21.18
C LYS A 280 -9.61 -1.66 -21.38
N GLU A 281 -8.66 -1.92 -22.26
CA GLU A 281 -8.13 -3.27 -22.44
C GLU A 281 -7.44 -3.74 -21.17
N ILE A 282 -6.57 -2.92 -20.57
CA ILE A 282 -5.92 -3.21 -19.29
C ILE A 282 -6.97 -3.46 -18.20
N ALA A 283 -7.92 -2.53 -18.03
CA ALA A 283 -8.96 -2.66 -17.01
C ALA A 283 -9.82 -3.92 -17.18
N TYR A 284 -10.15 -4.27 -18.43
CA TYR A 284 -10.89 -5.49 -18.74
C TYR A 284 -10.08 -6.75 -18.43
N ASP A 285 -8.81 -6.76 -18.78
CA ASP A 285 -7.93 -7.91 -18.52
C ASP A 285 -7.71 -8.08 -17.00
N ASP A 286 -7.56 -6.97 -16.25
CA ASP A 286 -7.49 -6.97 -14.79
C ASP A 286 -8.79 -7.51 -14.14
N ASP A 287 -9.96 -7.11 -14.63
CA ASP A 287 -11.26 -7.60 -14.16
C ASP A 287 -11.43 -9.11 -14.45
N VAL A 288 -11.02 -9.56 -15.62
CA VAL A 288 -11.04 -11.00 -15.98
C VAL A 288 -10.10 -11.78 -15.09
N GLU A 289 -8.89 -11.27 -14.86
CA GLU A 289 -7.91 -11.88 -13.97
C GLU A 289 -8.46 -11.98 -12.55
N GLY A 290 -8.96 -10.87 -12.01
CA GLY A 290 -9.55 -10.83 -10.66
C GLY A 290 -10.71 -11.81 -10.50
N ALA A 291 -11.63 -11.82 -11.46
CA ALA A 291 -12.79 -12.74 -11.43
C ALA A 291 -12.38 -14.21 -11.56
N ALA A 292 -11.38 -14.52 -12.38
CA ALA A 292 -10.89 -15.89 -12.53
C ALA A 292 -10.16 -16.37 -11.27
N LEU A 293 -9.34 -15.53 -10.65
CA LEU A 293 -8.68 -15.83 -9.38
C LEU A 293 -9.68 -16.01 -8.25
N ASP A 294 -10.67 -15.13 -8.13
CA ASP A 294 -11.72 -15.24 -7.12
C ASP A 294 -12.48 -16.56 -7.25
N LEU A 295 -12.86 -16.93 -8.45
CA LEU A 295 -13.58 -18.19 -8.71
C LEU A 295 -12.69 -19.42 -8.46
N ALA A 296 -11.39 -19.35 -8.77
CA ALA A 296 -10.44 -20.41 -8.45
C ALA A 296 -10.31 -20.60 -6.93
N VAL A 297 -10.30 -19.51 -6.16
CA VAL A 297 -10.28 -19.52 -4.69
C VAL A 297 -11.57 -20.08 -4.11
N GLU A 298 -12.73 -19.69 -4.64
CA GLU A 298 -14.03 -20.21 -4.22
C GLU A 298 -14.16 -21.73 -4.46
N ASN A 299 -13.56 -22.24 -5.53
CA ASN A 299 -13.55 -23.65 -5.87
C ASN A 299 -12.57 -24.47 -5.03
N ALA A 300 -11.59 -23.85 -4.39
CA ALA A 300 -10.58 -24.52 -3.58
C ALA A 300 -11.03 -24.69 -2.12
N GLU A 301 -10.56 -25.76 -1.47
CA GLU A 301 -10.71 -25.97 -0.02
C GLU A 301 -9.36 -25.73 0.67
N ILE A 302 -9.28 -24.68 1.49
CA ILE A 302 -8.10 -24.41 2.33
C ILE A 302 -8.38 -24.99 3.71
N VAL A 303 -7.54 -25.94 4.15
CA VAL A 303 -7.76 -26.66 5.41
C VAL A 303 -7.28 -25.80 6.58
N GLU A 304 -8.24 -25.16 7.28
CA GLU A 304 -8.02 -24.38 8.50
C GLU A 304 -6.92 -23.30 8.36
N LEU A 305 -7.26 -22.20 7.65
CA LEU A 305 -6.33 -21.07 7.45
C LEU A 305 -5.82 -20.54 8.80
N PRO A 306 -4.50 -20.55 9.06
CA PRO A 306 -3.96 -20.00 10.29
C PRO A 306 -4.18 -18.49 10.40
N ALA A 307 -4.71 -18.02 11.55
CA ALA A 307 -4.93 -16.60 11.77
C ALA A 307 -3.63 -15.78 11.72
N GLU A 308 -2.51 -16.39 12.06
CA GLU A 308 -1.19 -15.77 12.00
C GLU A 308 -0.81 -15.33 10.58
N MET A 309 -1.20 -16.09 9.56
CA MET A 309 -0.96 -15.71 8.15
C MET A 309 -1.75 -14.46 7.76
N VAL A 310 -2.99 -14.37 8.20
CA VAL A 310 -3.85 -13.19 7.95
C VAL A 310 -3.30 -11.98 8.68
N GLU A 311 -2.90 -12.15 9.95
CA GLU A 311 -2.32 -11.08 10.77
C GLU A 311 -1.02 -10.53 10.18
N ASP A 312 -0.12 -11.40 9.71
CA ASP A 312 1.12 -10.99 9.06
C ASP A 312 0.84 -10.23 7.75
N GLU A 313 -0.19 -10.61 6.99
CA GLU A 313 -0.62 -9.89 5.79
C GLU A 313 -1.20 -8.52 6.13
N VAL A 314 -2.04 -8.42 7.18
CA VAL A 314 -2.56 -7.13 7.67
C VAL A 314 -1.41 -6.21 8.04
N HIS A 315 -0.45 -6.72 8.82
CA HIS A 315 0.73 -5.93 9.20
C HIS A 315 1.54 -5.47 7.99
N ARG A 316 1.72 -6.33 6.99
CA ARG A 316 2.42 -5.99 5.74
C ARG A 316 1.69 -4.87 4.98
N ALA A 317 0.38 -5.01 4.78
CA ALA A 317 -0.44 -4.02 4.09
C ALA A 317 -0.46 -2.66 4.82
N MET A 318 -0.57 -2.68 6.15
CA MET A 318 -0.48 -1.47 6.96
C MET A 318 0.88 -0.78 6.87
N ASN A 319 1.97 -1.56 6.92
CA ASN A 319 3.33 -1.02 6.80
C ASN A 319 3.58 -0.41 5.41
N GLU A 320 3.07 -1.04 4.36
CA GLU A 320 3.14 -0.52 3.00
C GLU A 320 2.36 0.79 2.87
N PHE A 321 1.14 0.84 3.38
CA PHE A 321 0.31 2.04 3.40
C PHE A 321 1.01 3.19 4.13
N MET A 322 1.51 2.93 5.36
CA MET A 322 2.24 3.94 6.13
C MET A 322 3.53 4.39 5.45
N GLY A 323 4.25 3.45 4.82
CA GLY A 323 5.46 3.77 4.04
C GLY A 323 5.16 4.64 2.83
N ASN A 324 4.06 4.39 2.12
CA ASN A 324 3.59 5.23 1.01
C ASN A 324 3.27 6.65 1.46
N MET A 325 2.58 6.79 2.59
CA MET A 325 2.26 8.10 3.17
C MET A 325 3.50 8.87 3.61
N GLN A 326 4.47 8.18 4.24
CA GLN A 326 5.74 8.82 4.62
C GLN A 326 6.51 9.35 3.40
N ARG A 327 6.47 8.63 2.26
CA ARG A 327 7.05 9.13 0.99
C ARG A 327 6.36 10.40 0.48
N GLN A 328 5.09 10.60 0.80
CA GLN A 328 4.32 11.81 0.50
C GLN A 328 4.47 12.90 1.57
N GLY A 329 5.30 12.68 2.59
CA GLY A 329 5.57 13.64 3.68
C GLY A 329 4.54 13.63 4.80
N ILE A 330 3.65 12.64 4.84
CA ILE A 330 2.63 12.50 5.90
C ILE A 330 3.11 11.44 6.90
N SER A 331 3.34 11.85 8.16
CA SER A 331 3.66 10.87 9.20
C SER A 331 2.42 10.10 9.66
N PRO A 332 2.57 8.86 10.18
CA PRO A 332 1.46 8.11 10.74
C PRO A 332 0.66 8.88 11.79
N GLU A 333 1.35 9.62 12.67
CA GLU A 333 0.73 10.42 13.71
C GLU A 333 -0.14 11.54 13.11
N MET A 334 0.37 12.22 12.07
CA MET A 334 -0.36 13.27 11.35
C MET A 334 -1.61 12.69 10.67
N TYR A 335 -1.49 11.52 10.05
CA TYR A 335 -2.63 10.83 9.43
C TYR A 335 -3.74 10.55 10.43
N PHE A 336 -3.42 9.89 11.55
CA PHE A 336 -4.38 9.56 12.59
C PHE A 336 -5.01 10.82 13.22
N GLN A 337 -4.25 11.90 13.35
CA GLN A 337 -4.77 13.16 13.87
C GLN A 337 -5.75 13.83 12.90
N ILE A 338 -5.47 13.81 11.60
CA ILE A 338 -6.32 14.46 10.58
C ILE A 338 -7.60 13.65 10.34
N THR A 339 -7.48 12.32 10.23
CA THR A 339 -8.61 11.45 9.89
C THR A 339 -9.46 11.05 11.09
N GLY A 340 -8.91 11.15 12.31
CA GLY A 340 -9.55 10.61 13.51
C GLY A 340 -9.60 9.09 13.58
N THR A 341 -8.99 8.40 12.60
CA THR A 341 -8.91 6.92 12.54
C THR A 341 -7.88 6.43 13.56
N THR A 342 -8.10 5.28 14.14
CA THR A 342 -7.12 4.62 15.03
C THR A 342 -6.35 3.52 14.27
N GLN A 343 -5.23 3.09 14.85
CA GLN A 343 -4.50 1.94 14.30
C GLN A 343 -5.36 0.66 14.30
N GLU A 344 -6.25 0.50 15.29
CA GLU A 344 -7.18 -0.64 15.37
C GLU A 344 -8.26 -0.58 14.27
N ASP A 345 -8.75 0.61 13.93
CA ASP A 345 -9.71 0.78 12.84
C ASP A 345 -9.05 0.46 11.49
N LEU A 346 -7.82 0.91 11.30
CA LEU A 346 -7.05 0.60 10.09
C LEU A 346 -6.77 -0.90 9.98
N HIS A 347 -6.42 -1.56 11.09
CA HIS A 347 -6.22 -3.02 11.14
C HIS A 347 -7.49 -3.75 10.69
N LYS A 348 -8.66 -3.41 11.26
CA LYS A 348 -9.95 -4.02 10.88
C LYS A 348 -10.30 -3.79 9.41
N GLN A 349 -9.95 -2.63 8.87
CA GLN A 349 -10.19 -2.32 7.46
C GLN A 349 -9.40 -3.26 6.55
N TYR A 350 -8.15 -3.57 6.90
CA TYR A 350 -7.30 -4.45 6.09
C TYR A 350 -7.55 -5.95 6.30
N GLU A 351 -8.22 -6.34 7.40
CA GLU A 351 -8.39 -7.76 7.77
C GLU A 351 -9.13 -8.58 6.70
N ALA A 352 -10.22 -8.04 6.14
CA ALA A 352 -11.00 -8.73 5.11
C ALA A 352 -10.21 -8.90 3.80
N ASP A 353 -9.47 -7.86 3.40
CA ASP A 353 -8.63 -7.89 2.21
C ASP A 353 -7.42 -8.81 2.39
N ALA A 354 -6.84 -8.83 3.58
CA ALA A 354 -5.73 -9.72 3.93
C ALA A 354 -6.15 -11.20 3.88
N ASP A 355 -7.32 -11.54 4.43
CA ASP A 355 -7.86 -12.91 4.34
C ASP A 355 -8.00 -13.36 2.88
N LYS A 356 -8.58 -12.49 2.03
CA LYS A 356 -8.72 -12.77 0.60
C LYS A 356 -7.36 -12.94 -0.07
N ARG A 357 -6.40 -12.04 0.16
CA ARG A 357 -5.05 -12.09 -0.42
C ARG A 357 -4.30 -13.36 -0.04
N VAL A 358 -4.34 -13.74 1.25
CA VAL A 358 -3.68 -14.96 1.73
C VAL A 358 -4.26 -16.18 1.05
N LYS A 359 -5.60 -16.29 0.94
CA LYS A 359 -6.26 -17.39 0.25
C LYS A 359 -5.87 -17.46 -1.23
N THR A 360 -5.88 -16.32 -1.92
CA THR A 360 -5.48 -16.21 -3.33
C THR A 360 -4.05 -16.69 -3.53
N ASN A 361 -3.11 -16.21 -2.72
CA ASN A 361 -1.70 -16.62 -2.81
C ASN A 361 -1.53 -18.12 -2.58
N LEU A 362 -2.19 -18.69 -1.58
CA LEU A 362 -2.15 -20.13 -1.30
C LEU A 362 -2.69 -20.97 -2.46
N VAL A 363 -3.76 -20.52 -3.12
CA VAL A 363 -4.33 -21.23 -4.27
C VAL A 363 -3.40 -21.13 -5.48
N ILE A 364 -2.84 -19.95 -5.77
CA ILE A 364 -1.88 -19.76 -6.87
C ILE A 364 -0.64 -20.64 -6.66
N GLU A 365 -0.08 -20.71 -5.45
CA GLU A 365 1.04 -21.59 -5.12
C GLU A 365 0.68 -23.07 -5.31
N ALA A 366 -0.52 -23.47 -4.89
CA ALA A 366 -0.99 -24.83 -5.07
C ALA A 366 -1.16 -25.18 -6.57
N VAL A 367 -1.62 -24.23 -7.39
CA VAL A 367 -1.69 -24.38 -8.85
C VAL A 367 -0.29 -24.50 -9.45
N ALA A 368 0.66 -23.63 -9.04
CA ALA A 368 2.05 -23.70 -9.48
C ALA A 368 2.68 -25.07 -9.20
N ALA A 369 2.42 -25.62 -8.01
CA ALA A 369 2.89 -26.93 -7.62
C ALA A 369 2.22 -28.07 -8.41
N ALA A 370 0.90 -27.97 -8.63
CA ALA A 370 0.13 -28.98 -9.39
C ALA A 370 0.53 -29.05 -10.88
N GLU A 371 0.83 -27.90 -11.48
CA GLU A 371 1.32 -27.80 -12.87
C GLU A 371 2.83 -28.12 -12.97
N GLY A 372 3.54 -28.19 -11.84
CA GLY A 372 4.98 -28.47 -11.81
C GLY A 372 5.81 -27.32 -12.41
N PHE A 373 5.36 -26.08 -12.25
CA PHE A 373 6.11 -24.94 -12.76
C PHE A 373 7.42 -24.74 -11.99
N ASP A 374 8.44 -24.42 -12.74
CA ASP A 374 9.74 -23.99 -12.26
C ASP A 374 10.25 -22.85 -13.13
N ALA A 375 11.12 -22.01 -12.59
CA ALA A 375 11.73 -20.94 -13.34
C ALA A 375 13.14 -21.33 -13.77
N THR A 376 13.43 -21.17 -15.07
CA THR A 376 14.76 -21.40 -15.64
C THR A 376 15.68 -20.22 -15.34
N GLU A 377 16.99 -20.43 -15.42
CA GLU A 377 17.97 -19.35 -15.30
C GLU A 377 17.78 -18.26 -16.36
N GLU A 378 17.33 -18.64 -17.57
CA GLU A 378 17.04 -17.68 -18.64
C GLU A 378 15.85 -16.78 -18.31
N GLU A 379 14.79 -17.33 -17.71
CA GLU A 379 13.61 -16.57 -17.27
C GLU A 379 13.97 -15.62 -16.11
N ILE A 380 14.75 -16.08 -15.15
CA ILE A 380 15.26 -15.25 -14.06
C ILE A 380 16.09 -14.08 -14.59
N GLN A 381 17.01 -14.35 -15.54
CA GLN A 381 17.83 -13.30 -16.13
C GLN A 381 17.00 -12.31 -16.97
N LYS A 382 15.97 -12.79 -17.65
CA LYS A 382 15.03 -11.94 -18.39
C LYS A 382 14.29 -11.02 -17.43
N GLU A 383 13.73 -11.56 -16.35
CA GLU A 383 12.98 -10.78 -15.34
C GLU A 383 13.87 -9.70 -14.72
N ILE A 384 15.14 -10.01 -14.41
CA ILE A 384 16.10 -9.02 -13.91
C ILE A 384 16.31 -7.89 -14.93
N ASN A 385 16.43 -8.22 -16.23
CA ASN A 385 16.63 -7.22 -17.28
C ASN A 385 15.39 -6.36 -17.47
N ASP A 386 14.20 -6.96 -17.43
CA ASP A 386 12.91 -6.27 -17.58
C ASP A 386 12.69 -5.29 -16.40
N LEU A 387 12.93 -5.73 -15.17
CA LEU A 387 12.88 -4.87 -13.97
C LEU A 387 13.93 -3.74 -14.03
N ALA A 388 15.15 -4.03 -14.50
CA ALA A 388 16.19 -3.02 -14.65
C ALA A 388 15.78 -1.93 -15.65
N ALA A 389 15.12 -2.31 -16.74
CA ALA A 389 14.61 -1.38 -17.74
C ALA A 389 13.41 -0.57 -17.21
N GLU A 390 12.46 -1.21 -16.53
CA GLU A 390 11.26 -0.59 -15.98
C GLU A 390 11.60 0.48 -14.93
N TYR A 391 12.50 0.14 -13.99
CA TYR A 391 12.91 1.05 -12.90
C TYR A 391 14.12 1.93 -13.24
N ASN A 392 14.62 1.86 -14.50
CA ASN A 392 15.81 2.59 -14.95
C ASN A 392 17.02 2.37 -14.02
N MET A 393 17.26 1.12 -13.62
CA MET A 393 18.34 0.68 -12.75
C MET A 393 19.38 -0.13 -13.52
N GLU A 394 20.59 -0.21 -12.96
CA GLU A 394 21.60 -1.15 -13.47
C GLU A 394 21.24 -2.60 -13.10
N VAL A 395 21.42 -3.53 -14.02
CA VAL A 395 21.15 -4.98 -13.82
C VAL A 395 21.83 -5.53 -12.56
N SER A 396 23.04 -5.06 -12.28
CA SER A 396 23.79 -5.44 -11.07
C SER A 396 23.15 -5.00 -9.76
N GLN A 397 22.43 -3.88 -9.77
CA GLN A 397 21.71 -3.36 -8.60
C GLN A 397 20.46 -4.19 -8.34
N VAL A 398 19.70 -4.52 -9.39
CA VAL A 398 18.52 -5.39 -9.28
C VAL A 398 18.93 -6.77 -8.74
N SER A 399 19.99 -7.37 -9.31
CA SER A 399 20.52 -8.67 -8.85
C SER A 399 21.06 -8.66 -7.40
N ALA A 400 21.45 -7.50 -6.87
CA ALA A 400 21.87 -7.36 -5.48
C ALA A 400 20.71 -7.19 -4.51
N LEU A 401 19.56 -6.68 -4.98
CA LEU A 401 18.36 -6.44 -4.18
C LEU A 401 17.45 -7.66 -4.10
N LEU A 402 17.37 -8.45 -5.18
CA LEU A 402 16.46 -9.58 -5.32
C LEU A 402 17.26 -10.89 -5.36
N SER A 403 16.93 -11.83 -4.47
CA SER A 403 17.54 -13.15 -4.49
C SER A 403 17.01 -13.99 -5.68
N PRO A 404 17.81 -14.91 -6.23
CA PRO A 404 17.34 -15.81 -7.28
C PRO A 404 16.11 -16.64 -6.86
N GLU A 405 16.03 -17.01 -5.57
CA GLU A 405 14.90 -17.75 -5.02
C GLU A 405 13.61 -16.93 -5.02
N MET A 406 13.68 -15.63 -4.70
CA MET A 406 12.53 -14.73 -4.76
C MET A 406 12.03 -14.60 -6.20
N LEU A 407 12.93 -14.33 -7.14
CA LEU A 407 12.58 -14.22 -8.56
C LEU A 407 12.00 -15.52 -9.11
N LYS A 408 12.56 -16.65 -8.71
CA LYS A 408 12.06 -17.98 -9.09
C LYS A 408 10.63 -18.17 -8.60
N HIS A 409 10.37 -17.82 -7.35
CA HIS A 409 9.02 -17.88 -6.76
C HIS A 409 8.04 -16.97 -7.52
N ASP A 410 8.40 -15.72 -7.75
CA ASP A 410 7.56 -14.74 -8.46
C ASP A 410 7.24 -15.18 -9.90
N ILE A 411 8.22 -15.73 -10.63
CA ILE A 411 8.02 -16.26 -11.99
C ILE A 411 7.06 -17.46 -11.95
N THR A 412 7.21 -18.37 -10.99
CA THR A 412 6.31 -19.52 -10.88
C THR A 412 4.89 -19.12 -10.53
N MET A 413 4.72 -18.10 -9.67
CA MET A 413 3.42 -17.51 -9.35
C MET A 413 2.77 -16.85 -10.57
N LYS A 414 3.53 -16.03 -11.33
CA LYS A 414 3.05 -15.43 -12.59
C LYS A 414 2.58 -16.49 -13.59
N LYS A 415 3.31 -17.58 -13.76
CA LYS A 415 2.90 -18.71 -14.64
C LYS A 415 1.60 -19.37 -14.18
N ALA A 416 1.41 -19.52 -12.87
CA ALA A 416 0.17 -20.08 -12.33
C ALA A 416 -1.04 -19.16 -12.56
N VAL A 417 -0.87 -17.86 -12.34
CA VAL A 417 -1.87 -16.84 -12.66
C VAL A 417 -2.21 -16.90 -14.16
N GLU A 418 -1.21 -16.93 -15.03
CA GLU A 418 -1.40 -17.00 -16.49
C GLU A 418 -2.21 -18.23 -16.91
N VAL A 419 -2.00 -19.39 -16.29
CA VAL A 419 -2.80 -20.59 -16.57
C VAL A 419 -4.25 -20.44 -16.14
N ILE A 420 -4.50 -19.83 -15.00
CA ILE A 420 -5.87 -19.58 -14.52
C ILE A 420 -6.59 -18.60 -15.45
N THR A 421 -5.95 -17.50 -15.79
CA THR A 421 -6.54 -16.38 -16.51
C THR A 421 -6.67 -16.64 -18.02
N SER A 422 -5.62 -17.19 -18.66
CA SER A 422 -5.64 -17.48 -20.11
C SER A 422 -6.66 -18.54 -20.54
N THR A 423 -7.06 -19.41 -19.61
CA THR A 423 -8.09 -20.43 -19.86
C THR A 423 -9.51 -19.95 -19.49
N ALA A 424 -9.65 -18.80 -18.85
CA ALA A 424 -10.94 -18.25 -18.44
C ALA A 424 -11.81 -17.88 -19.67
N LYS A 425 -13.10 -18.08 -19.54
CA LYS A 425 -14.11 -17.80 -20.57
C LYS A 425 -15.07 -16.75 -20.06
N VAL A 426 -15.11 -15.60 -20.71
CA VAL A 426 -16.05 -14.53 -20.35
C VAL A 426 -17.41 -14.84 -20.96
N LYS A 427 -18.46 -14.75 -20.15
CA LYS A 427 -19.86 -14.96 -20.54
C LYS A 427 -20.48 -13.72 -21.15
#